data_5052a00a9b1bc52e9abea7a73d770cc1
#
_entry.id   5052a00a9b1bc52e9abea7a73d770cc1
#
_cell.length_a   1.000
_cell.length_b   1.000
_cell.length_c   1.000
_cell.angle_alpha   90.00
_cell.angle_beta   90.00
_cell.angle_gamma   90.00
#
_symmetry.space_group_name_H-M   'P 1'
#
loop_
_entity.id
_entity.type
_entity.pdbx_description
1 polymer ?
#
loop_
_entity_poly.entity_id
_entity_poly.type
_entity_poly.pdbx_seq_one_letter_code
_entity_poly.pdbx_strand_id
1 'polypeptide(L)'
;MSKRWQRAAQYGLILCAITVLSLFSRKIVDKCFIWCKLIPIIVVGTKAFCVGQGAFLRAGVETFPARQKTIQRKVRERMYEMDLLDNTEDVNRLLARYGVKFGIYKNNTFKEQLFPFDAIPRVIQKEEFDYLERGLKQRVMALNIFLDDIYHDKKIVRDQVIPEDFIFASSGYMPACEGVTPVKRIYAHISGIDLVKGKDGEWYILEDNLRVPSGASYPMIARELCRRSSPKTFRDNQLEDNRNYAQLLRRAMDTVNVEGHTVILTPGRYNAAYFEHSYLAEKTGAHLVNGSELTVENDRLFYVDYKGKKERVGAVYRRISDEYLDPMHFNPESVIGIPHIFDAYRKGNVALLNAPGNGIADDKGIYYFVPKMIRYYLGEEPVLSNAPTYLPFYEEDMAYVLAHFDSLVLKDVAEAGGYGVVFGSSMTKAQKADFIALLQREPRRFIAQEVIDFQDLEIQDAGSVVERKADLRAFVLMADEPQVWKSGLTRFSRNPDSFIVNSSQGGGFKDTWVLSH
;
A
#
# COMPACT_ATOMS: atom_id res chain seq x y z
N MET A 1 -54.53 -24.67 29.31
CA MET A 1 -53.64 -23.50 29.35
C MET A 1 -54.11 -22.51 28.30
N SER A 2 -54.43 -21.28 28.67
CA SER A 2 -55.16 -20.32 27.82
C SER A 2 -54.23 -19.68 26.77
N LYS A 3 -54.77 -19.35 25.62
CA LYS A 3 -54.10 -18.62 24.51
C LYS A 3 -53.37 -17.33 24.93
N ARG A 4 -53.64 -16.82 26.11
CA ARG A 4 -52.93 -15.64 26.70
C ARG A 4 -51.52 -15.98 27.15
N TRP A 5 -51.24 -17.15 27.68
CA TRP A 5 -49.89 -17.59 28.12
C TRP A 5 -48.97 -17.91 26.93
N GLN A 6 -49.49 -18.37 25.83
CA GLN A 6 -48.69 -18.59 24.61
C GLN A 6 -48.23 -17.29 23.96
N ARG A 7 -49.06 -16.23 24.00
CA ARG A 7 -48.65 -14.89 23.52
C ARG A 7 -47.64 -14.22 24.43
N ALA A 8 -47.75 -14.33 25.76
CA ALA A 8 -46.80 -13.78 26.69
C ALA A 8 -45.41 -14.43 26.57
N ALA A 9 -45.35 -15.73 26.35
CA ALA A 9 -44.11 -16.46 26.11
C ALA A 9 -43.45 -16.08 24.76
N GLN A 10 -44.25 -15.82 23.71
CA GLN A 10 -43.72 -15.32 22.45
C GLN A 10 -43.12 -13.91 22.52
N TYR A 11 -43.76 -13.01 23.27
CA TYR A 11 -43.25 -11.65 23.45
C TYR A 11 -42.01 -11.60 24.36
N GLY A 12 -41.93 -12.44 25.38
CA GLY A 12 -40.76 -12.59 26.24
C GLY A 12 -39.52 -13.10 25.49
N LEU A 13 -39.70 -14.06 24.59
CA LEU A 13 -38.63 -14.59 23.74
C LEU A 13 -38.14 -13.58 22.68
N ILE A 14 -39.04 -12.77 22.14
CA ILE A 14 -38.69 -11.73 21.16
C ILE A 14 -37.90 -10.58 21.84
N LEU A 15 -38.29 -10.17 23.07
CA LEU A 15 -37.53 -9.16 23.83
C LEU A 15 -36.14 -9.67 24.23
N CYS A 16 -35.99 -10.93 24.65
CA CYS A 16 -34.69 -11.51 24.95
C CYS A 16 -33.78 -11.57 23.72
N ALA A 17 -34.30 -11.92 22.55
CA ALA A 17 -33.54 -11.96 21.30
C ALA A 17 -33.08 -10.56 20.85
N ILE A 18 -33.92 -9.55 21.01
CA ILE A 18 -33.58 -8.15 20.66
C ILE A 18 -32.54 -7.56 21.62
N THR A 19 -32.60 -7.88 22.91
CA THR A 19 -31.65 -7.38 23.92
C THR A 19 -30.28 -8.05 23.78
N VAL A 20 -30.22 -9.32 23.35
CA VAL A 20 -28.97 -10.02 23.11
C VAL A 20 -28.28 -9.52 21.83
N LEU A 21 -29.04 -9.15 20.80
CA LEU A 21 -28.51 -8.64 19.52
C LEU A 21 -27.92 -7.22 19.62
N SER A 22 -28.32 -6.43 20.62
CA SER A 22 -27.80 -5.06 20.82
C SER A 22 -26.52 -4.99 21.64
N LEU A 23 -26.05 -6.08 22.23
CA LEU A 23 -24.95 -6.09 23.20
C LEU A 23 -23.68 -6.82 22.76
N PHE A 24 -23.63 -7.47 21.59
CA PHE A 24 -22.50 -8.33 21.24
C PHE A 24 -21.83 -8.01 19.91
N SER A 25 -20.51 -7.78 19.97
CA SER A 25 -19.59 -7.70 18.84
C SER A 25 -19.33 -9.09 18.21
N ARG A 26 -18.91 -9.10 16.93
CA ARG A 26 -18.67 -10.28 16.06
C ARG A 26 -17.92 -11.46 16.71
N LYS A 27 -17.04 -11.22 17.67
CA LYS A 27 -16.22 -12.29 18.33
C LYS A 27 -17.01 -13.33 19.14
N ILE A 28 -18.28 -13.11 19.41
CA ILE A 28 -19.08 -14.06 20.21
C ILE A 28 -19.94 -14.97 19.32
N VAL A 29 -20.18 -14.59 18.08
CA VAL A 29 -20.95 -15.43 17.13
C VAL A 29 -20.22 -16.76 16.87
N ASP A 30 -18.88 -16.73 16.71
CA ASP A 30 -18.09 -17.95 16.44
C ASP A 30 -18.01 -18.90 17.64
N LYS A 31 -18.06 -18.39 18.87
CA LYS A 31 -18.12 -19.24 20.07
C LYS A 31 -19.50 -19.83 20.36
N CYS A 32 -20.57 -19.19 19.90
CA CYS A 32 -21.92 -19.74 19.99
C CYS A 32 -22.15 -20.93 19.06
N PHE A 33 -21.38 -21.08 17.98
CA PHE A 33 -21.49 -22.20 17.04
C PHE A 33 -21.19 -23.57 17.67
N ILE A 34 -20.39 -23.60 18.74
CA ILE A 34 -20.03 -24.85 19.45
C ILE A 34 -21.12 -25.27 20.44
N TRP A 35 -21.95 -24.36 20.92
CA TRP A 35 -23.00 -24.65 21.93
C TRP A 35 -24.39 -24.95 21.32
N CYS A 36 -24.60 -24.64 20.04
CA CYS A 36 -25.88 -24.82 19.33
C CYS A 36 -26.18 -26.27 18.83
N LYS A 37 -25.58 -27.30 19.40
CA LYS A 37 -25.95 -28.68 19.07
C LYS A 37 -27.34 -29.09 19.58
N LEU A 38 -28.01 -28.28 20.39
CA LEU A 38 -29.29 -28.63 21.01
C LEU A 38 -30.49 -27.78 20.57
N ILE A 39 -30.30 -26.62 19.96
CA ILE A 39 -31.43 -25.84 19.37
C ILE A 39 -30.86 -25.00 18.20
N PRO A 40 -31.16 -25.33 16.95
CA PRO A 40 -30.65 -24.52 15.82
C PRO A 40 -31.47 -23.23 15.67
N ILE A 41 -30.88 -22.11 16.02
CA ILE A 41 -31.36 -20.76 15.69
C ILE A 41 -30.46 -20.21 14.60
N ILE A 42 -31.00 -20.01 13.42
CA ILE A 42 -30.31 -19.38 12.30
C ILE A 42 -30.78 -17.92 12.20
N VAL A 43 -29.87 -16.98 12.33
CA VAL A 43 -30.15 -15.54 12.13
C VAL A 43 -29.71 -15.17 10.72
N VAL A 44 -30.65 -14.80 9.88
CA VAL A 44 -30.41 -14.37 8.50
C VAL A 44 -30.98 -12.96 8.34
N GLY A 45 -30.11 -11.97 8.31
CA GLY A 45 -30.52 -10.58 8.18
C GLY A 45 -31.44 -10.12 9.31
N THR A 46 -32.50 -9.37 8.99
CA THR A 46 -33.48 -8.85 9.96
C THR A 46 -34.60 -9.83 10.33
N LYS A 47 -34.51 -11.11 9.94
CA LYS A 47 -35.57 -12.11 10.25
C LYS A 47 -34.96 -13.36 10.88
N ALA A 48 -35.43 -13.74 12.05
CA ALA A 48 -35.08 -14.99 12.73
C ALA A 48 -36.15 -16.05 12.47
N PHE A 49 -35.74 -17.27 12.11
CA PHE A 49 -36.63 -18.43 11.93
C PHE A 49 -36.14 -19.63 12.76
N CYS A 50 -37.07 -20.27 13.46
CA CYS A 50 -36.83 -21.58 14.08
C CYS A 50 -37.26 -22.70 13.10
N VAL A 51 -36.34 -23.61 12.78
CA VAL A 51 -36.64 -24.74 11.91
C VAL A 51 -36.38 -26.05 12.67
N GLY A 52 -37.37 -26.89 12.73
CA GLY A 52 -37.26 -28.27 13.23
C GLY A 52 -36.48 -29.16 12.25
N GLN A 53 -36.00 -30.30 12.75
CA GLN A 53 -35.14 -31.22 12.00
C GLN A 53 -35.69 -31.50 10.57
N GLY A 54 -34.90 -31.14 9.55
CA GLY A 54 -35.03 -31.75 8.25
C GLY A 54 -35.19 -30.89 6.99
N ALA A 55 -35.14 -29.55 7.04
CA ALA A 55 -35.22 -28.76 5.81
C ALA A 55 -34.29 -27.54 5.81
N PHE A 56 -33.22 -27.59 5.05
CA PHE A 56 -32.42 -26.41 4.71
C PHE A 56 -33.12 -25.63 3.59
N LEU A 57 -33.83 -24.57 3.93
CA LEU A 57 -34.22 -23.57 2.95
C LEU A 57 -33.01 -22.65 2.68
N ARG A 58 -32.46 -22.68 1.46
CA ARG A 58 -31.53 -21.69 0.93
C ARG A 58 -32.27 -20.35 0.79
N ALA A 59 -32.36 -19.58 1.86
CA ALA A 59 -32.60 -18.17 1.73
C ALA A 59 -31.25 -17.56 1.33
N GLY A 60 -31.21 -16.87 0.18
CA GLY A 60 -29.98 -16.36 -0.40
C GLY A 60 -29.33 -15.28 0.47
N VAL A 61 -28.44 -15.68 1.37
CA VAL A 61 -27.43 -14.81 1.93
C VAL A 61 -26.36 -14.71 0.85
N GLU A 62 -26.35 -13.62 0.11
CA GLU A 62 -25.23 -13.32 -0.77
C GLU A 62 -23.97 -13.28 0.11
N THR A 63 -23.03 -14.15 -0.14
CA THR A 63 -21.71 -14.11 0.49
C THR A 63 -21.03 -12.79 0.13
N PHE A 64 -20.14 -12.29 0.98
CA PHE A 64 -19.44 -11.02 0.77
C PHE A 64 -18.82 -10.91 -0.66
N PRO A 65 -18.19 -11.95 -1.23
CA PRO A 65 -17.74 -11.96 -2.62
C PRO A 65 -18.88 -11.87 -3.66
N ALA A 66 -20.04 -12.51 -3.41
CA ALA A 66 -21.18 -12.45 -4.32
C ALA A 66 -21.80 -11.05 -4.35
N ARG A 67 -21.90 -10.39 -3.19
CA ARG A 67 -22.39 -9.02 -3.08
C ARG A 67 -21.46 -8.04 -3.81
N GLN A 68 -20.15 -8.23 -3.72
CA GLN A 68 -19.18 -7.41 -4.43
C GLN A 68 -19.26 -7.59 -5.95
N LYS A 69 -19.39 -8.83 -6.45
CA LYS A 69 -19.63 -9.10 -7.87
C LYS A 69 -20.91 -8.45 -8.37
N THR A 70 -21.98 -8.49 -7.57
CA THR A 70 -23.27 -7.85 -7.89
C THR A 70 -23.14 -6.33 -7.96
N ILE A 71 -22.38 -5.72 -7.07
CA ILE A 71 -22.15 -4.26 -7.08
C ILE A 71 -21.26 -3.87 -8.25
N GLN A 72 -20.16 -4.56 -8.48
CA GLN A 72 -19.32 -4.33 -9.65
C GLN A 72 -20.13 -4.48 -10.95
N ARG A 73 -21.01 -5.48 -11.04
CA ARG A 73 -21.91 -5.64 -12.17
C ARG A 73 -22.88 -4.47 -12.33
N LYS A 74 -23.50 -3.97 -11.25
CA LYS A 74 -24.39 -2.80 -11.30
C LYS A 74 -23.65 -1.52 -11.67
N VAL A 75 -22.45 -1.31 -11.13
CA VAL A 75 -21.59 -0.18 -11.54
C VAL A 75 -21.25 -0.30 -13.02
N ARG A 76 -20.89 -1.50 -13.49
CA ARG A 76 -20.60 -1.79 -14.89
C ARG A 76 -21.83 -1.59 -15.78
N GLU A 77 -23.00 -2.11 -15.42
CA GLU A 77 -24.25 -1.91 -16.17
C GLU A 77 -24.54 -0.40 -16.31
N ARG A 78 -24.38 0.40 -15.24
CA ARG A 78 -24.47 1.86 -15.30
C ARG A 78 -23.38 2.51 -16.15
N MET A 79 -22.16 1.96 -16.15
CA MET A 79 -21.07 2.45 -17.00
C MET A 79 -21.32 2.17 -18.49
N TYR A 80 -21.89 1.01 -18.84
CA TYR A 80 -22.34 0.71 -20.21
C TYR A 80 -23.46 1.63 -20.67
N GLU A 81 -24.40 1.95 -19.78
CA GLU A 81 -25.47 2.92 -20.05
C GLU A 81 -24.96 4.37 -20.22
N MET A 82 -23.68 4.64 -19.89
CA MET A 82 -23.15 5.99 -19.74
C MET A 82 -21.90 6.30 -20.59
N ASP A 83 -21.61 5.58 -21.65
CA ASP A 83 -20.51 5.82 -22.60
C ASP A 83 -19.09 5.85 -21.98
N LEU A 84 -18.88 5.33 -20.75
CA LEU A 84 -17.59 5.41 -20.08
C LEU A 84 -16.56 4.45 -20.69
N LEU A 85 -17.02 3.32 -21.21
CA LEU A 85 -16.16 2.33 -21.87
C LEU A 85 -15.66 2.86 -23.23
N ASP A 86 -16.48 3.60 -23.95
CA ASP A 86 -16.09 4.25 -25.19
C ASP A 86 -15.04 5.36 -24.97
N ASN A 87 -14.95 5.88 -23.75
CA ASN A 87 -13.99 6.91 -23.35
C ASN A 87 -12.60 6.38 -22.93
N THR A 88 -12.38 5.07 -22.81
CA THR A 88 -11.06 4.53 -22.38
C THR A 88 -9.94 4.99 -23.30
N GLU A 89 -10.16 4.89 -24.62
CA GLU A 89 -9.17 5.34 -25.61
C GLU A 89 -8.98 6.86 -25.57
N ASP A 90 -10.05 7.62 -25.38
CA ASP A 90 -10.00 9.08 -25.27
C ASP A 90 -9.25 9.52 -24.04
N VAL A 91 -9.51 8.89 -22.89
CA VAL A 91 -8.77 9.16 -21.64
C VAL A 91 -7.29 8.81 -21.81
N ASN A 92 -6.96 7.66 -22.36
CA ASN A 92 -5.56 7.28 -22.64
C ASN A 92 -4.87 8.28 -23.59
N ARG A 93 -5.58 8.76 -24.60
CA ARG A 93 -5.09 9.79 -25.53
C ARG A 93 -4.84 11.13 -24.82
N LEU A 94 -5.72 11.51 -23.90
CA LEU A 94 -5.54 12.70 -23.06
C LEU A 94 -4.37 12.52 -22.08
N LEU A 95 -4.26 11.38 -21.40
CA LEU A 95 -3.13 11.06 -20.53
C LEU A 95 -1.80 11.20 -21.29
N ALA A 96 -1.75 10.69 -22.51
CA ALA A 96 -0.57 10.82 -23.38
C ALA A 96 -0.25 12.29 -23.71
N ARG A 97 -1.27 13.12 -24.00
CA ARG A 97 -1.10 14.56 -24.28
C ARG A 97 -0.65 15.34 -23.04
N TYR A 98 -1.11 14.96 -21.84
CA TYR A 98 -0.64 15.54 -20.58
C TYR A 98 0.75 15.04 -20.16
N GLY A 99 1.38 14.17 -20.97
CA GLY A 99 2.71 13.62 -20.69
C GLY A 99 2.70 12.64 -19.52
N VAL A 100 1.56 11.98 -19.25
CA VAL A 100 1.44 10.95 -18.22
C VAL A 100 2.16 9.69 -18.68
N LYS A 101 3.45 9.66 -18.40
CA LYS A 101 4.36 8.60 -18.81
C LYS A 101 5.03 8.01 -17.59
N PHE A 102 5.51 6.80 -17.77
CA PHE A 102 6.34 6.09 -16.83
C PHE A 102 7.65 5.70 -17.52
N GLY A 103 8.77 5.97 -16.85
CA GLY A 103 10.08 5.60 -17.37
C GLY A 103 10.46 4.18 -16.98
N ILE A 104 11.01 3.44 -17.91
CA ILE A 104 11.62 2.14 -17.65
C ILE A 104 13.06 2.14 -18.16
N TYR A 105 13.91 1.42 -17.42
CA TYR A 105 15.26 1.11 -17.86
C TYR A 105 15.28 -0.31 -18.40
N LYS A 106 15.67 -0.46 -19.67
CA LYS A 106 15.88 -1.77 -20.28
C LYS A 106 17.24 -1.78 -20.97
N ASN A 107 18.11 -2.69 -20.56
CA ASN A 107 19.48 -2.79 -21.08
C ASN A 107 20.23 -1.45 -21.01
N ASN A 108 20.21 -0.79 -19.86
CA ASN A 108 20.78 0.53 -19.60
C ASN A 108 20.25 1.67 -20.50
N THR A 109 19.15 1.44 -21.20
CA THR A 109 18.50 2.47 -22.02
C THR A 109 17.22 2.94 -21.35
N PHE A 110 17.11 4.24 -21.10
CA PHE A 110 15.89 4.87 -20.59
C PHE A 110 14.86 4.96 -21.70
N LYS A 111 13.65 4.45 -21.44
CA LYS A 111 12.53 4.55 -22.37
C LYS A 111 11.29 5.01 -21.62
N GLU A 112 10.69 6.09 -22.06
CA GLU A 112 9.38 6.50 -21.61
C GLU A 112 8.29 5.70 -22.32
N GLN A 113 7.31 5.23 -21.56
CA GLN A 113 6.12 4.59 -22.11
C GLN A 113 4.87 5.13 -21.44
N LEU A 114 3.75 5.05 -22.11
CA LEU A 114 2.46 5.30 -21.49
C LEU A 114 2.19 4.25 -20.42
N PHE A 115 1.57 4.67 -19.33
CA PHE A 115 1.01 3.75 -18.35
C PHE A 115 -0.44 3.53 -18.74
N PRO A 116 -0.80 2.35 -19.29
CA PRO A 116 -2.13 2.13 -19.84
C PRO A 116 -3.19 2.21 -18.75
N PHE A 117 -4.21 3.01 -18.99
CA PHE A 117 -5.35 3.18 -18.10
C PHE A 117 -6.53 2.33 -18.58
N ASP A 118 -7.23 1.69 -17.64
CA ASP A 118 -8.49 1.00 -17.85
C ASP A 118 -9.62 1.75 -17.13
N ALA A 119 -10.70 2.06 -17.84
CA ALA A 119 -11.78 2.88 -17.31
C ALA A 119 -12.72 2.13 -16.36
N ILE A 120 -12.71 0.77 -16.35
CA ILE A 120 -13.49 -0.01 -15.38
C ILE A 120 -12.84 0.12 -14.01
N PRO A 121 -13.44 0.81 -13.02
CA PRO A 121 -12.78 1.05 -11.74
C PRO A 121 -12.74 -0.19 -10.87
N ARG A 122 -11.79 -0.24 -9.94
CA ARG A 122 -11.91 -1.08 -8.76
C ARG A 122 -12.84 -0.41 -7.77
N VAL A 123 -13.92 -1.09 -7.37
CA VAL A 123 -14.86 -0.55 -6.39
C VAL A 123 -14.65 -1.22 -5.04
N ILE A 124 -14.44 -0.40 -4.00
CA ILE A 124 -14.30 -0.83 -2.60
C ILE A 124 -15.44 -0.21 -1.80
N GLN A 125 -16.16 -1.08 -1.05
CA GLN A 125 -17.24 -0.63 -0.18
C GLN A 125 -16.67 0.15 1.01
N LYS A 126 -17.49 1.05 1.57
CA LYS A 126 -17.08 1.85 2.73
C LYS A 126 -16.58 0.98 3.90
N GLU A 127 -17.35 -0.03 4.28
CA GLU A 127 -16.99 -0.90 5.42
C GLU A 127 -15.70 -1.69 5.16
N GLU A 128 -15.48 -2.10 3.91
CA GLU A 128 -14.24 -2.77 3.50
C GLU A 128 -13.06 -1.80 3.56
N PHE A 129 -13.25 -0.57 3.10
CA PHE A 129 -12.21 0.44 3.18
C PHE A 129 -11.91 0.87 4.63
N ASP A 130 -12.94 1.01 5.46
CA ASP A 130 -12.78 1.32 6.90
C ASP A 130 -11.97 0.20 7.62
N TYR A 131 -12.12 -1.05 7.20
CA TYR A 131 -11.28 -2.15 7.69
C TYR A 131 -9.83 -2.00 7.26
N LEU A 132 -9.59 -1.71 5.96
CA LEU A 132 -8.25 -1.45 5.42
C LEU A 132 -7.60 -0.24 6.13
N GLU A 133 -8.34 0.84 6.29
CA GLU A 133 -7.86 2.07 6.93
C GLU A 133 -7.32 1.81 8.34
N ARG A 134 -8.06 1.04 9.16
CA ARG A 134 -7.61 0.70 10.51
C ARG A 134 -6.29 -0.08 10.51
N GLY A 135 -6.20 -1.11 9.66
CA GLY A 135 -4.99 -1.93 9.61
C GLY A 135 -3.79 -1.21 9.01
N LEU A 136 -4.01 -0.35 8.02
CA LEU A 136 -2.95 0.48 7.43
C LEU A 136 -2.41 1.51 8.42
N LYS A 137 -3.29 2.18 9.18
CA LYS A 137 -2.87 3.11 10.25
C LYS A 137 -2.06 2.39 11.32
N GLN A 138 -2.55 1.26 11.81
CA GLN A 138 -1.86 0.44 12.79
C GLN A 138 -0.45 0.05 12.30
N ARG A 139 -0.34 -0.41 11.06
CA ARG A 139 0.92 -0.84 10.46
C ARG A 139 1.93 0.30 10.37
N VAL A 140 1.53 1.44 9.82
CA VAL A 140 2.44 2.60 9.65
C VAL A 140 2.86 3.19 11.00
N MET A 141 1.99 3.18 12.01
CA MET A 141 2.36 3.57 13.37
C MET A 141 3.45 2.65 13.95
N ALA A 142 3.28 1.33 13.85
CA ALA A 142 4.27 0.37 14.33
C ALA A 142 5.61 0.52 13.59
N LEU A 143 5.59 0.75 12.27
CA LEU A 143 6.80 0.98 11.47
C LEU A 143 7.51 2.28 11.84
N ASN A 144 6.79 3.37 12.13
CA ASN A 144 7.42 4.62 12.60
C ASN A 144 8.08 4.44 13.97
N ILE A 145 7.44 3.73 14.91
CA ILE A 145 8.03 3.44 16.22
C ILE A 145 9.24 2.51 16.08
N PHE A 146 9.16 1.52 15.20
CA PHE A 146 10.29 0.65 14.88
C PHE A 146 11.50 1.44 14.36
N LEU A 147 11.29 2.35 13.41
CA LEU A 147 12.35 3.18 12.86
C LEU A 147 12.99 4.07 13.93
N ASP A 148 12.17 4.63 14.80
CA ASP A 148 12.67 5.40 15.93
C ASP A 148 13.49 4.55 16.89
N ASP A 149 13.03 3.35 17.22
CA ASP A 149 13.70 2.44 18.16
C ASP A 149 15.06 1.96 17.63
N ILE A 150 15.13 1.55 16.36
CA ILE A 150 16.39 0.98 15.81
C ILE A 150 17.51 2.00 15.64
N TYR A 151 17.17 3.30 15.48
CA TYR A 151 18.16 4.38 15.40
C TYR A 151 18.50 4.99 16.76
N HIS A 152 17.83 4.59 17.85
CA HIS A 152 18.07 5.05 19.22
C HIS A 152 18.33 3.90 20.19
N ASP A 153 17.26 3.43 20.86
CA ASP A 153 17.37 2.50 21.99
C ASP A 153 17.59 1.05 21.58
N LYS A 154 17.21 0.66 20.37
CA LYS A 154 17.31 -0.70 19.81
C LYS A 154 16.64 -1.76 20.71
N LYS A 155 15.52 -1.40 21.33
CA LYS A 155 14.80 -2.25 22.29
C LYS A 155 14.35 -3.56 21.67
N ILE A 156 13.76 -3.49 20.46
CA ILE A 156 13.22 -4.65 19.76
C ILE A 156 14.31 -5.70 19.43
N VAL A 157 15.55 -5.24 19.20
CA VAL A 157 16.72 -6.11 19.00
C VAL A 157 17.18 -6.68 20.32
N ARG A 158 17.34 -5.83 21.35
CA ARG A 158 17.77 -6.24 22.68
C ARG A 158 16.81 -7.26 23.31
N ASP A 159 15.50 -7.10 23.06
CA ASP A 159 14.45 -7.99 23.56
C ASP A 159 14.25 -9.22 22.64
N GLN A 160 15.12 -9.40 21.64
CA GLN A 160 15.18 -10.54 20.72
C GLN A 160 13.87 -10.79 19.92
N VAL A 161 13.07 -9.75 19.69
CA VAL A 161 11.87 -9.85 18.84
C VAL A 161 12.25 -9.92 17.37
N ILE A 162 13.30 -9.16 17.00
CA ILE A 162 13.93 -9.20 15.67
C ILE A 162 15.42 -9.49 15.86
N PRO A 163 15.97 -10.50 15.20
CA PRO A 163 17.40 -10.77 15.23
C PRO A 163 18.20 -9.59 14.66
N GLU A 164 19.34 -9.29 15.28
CA GLU A 164 20.21 -8.17 14.85
C GLU A 164 20.68 -8.28 13.40
N ASP A 165 20.85 -9.51 12.89
CA ASP A 165 21.21 -9.76 11.49
C ASP A 165 20.20 -9.18 10.50
N PHE A 166 18.92 -9.09 10.87
CA PHE A 166 17.90 -8.47 10.01
C PHE A 166 18.00 -6.95 10.00
N ILE A 167 18.58 -6.35 11.02
CA ILE A 167 18.76 -4.89 11.10
C ILE A 167 20.08 -4.49 10.45
N PHE A 168 21.21 -5.01 10.99
CA PHE A 168 22.53 -4.49 10.62
C PHE A 168 23.06 -5.01 9.29
N ALA A 169 22.56 -6.15 8.80
CA ALA A 169 22.87 -6.64 7.45
C ALA A 169 21.92 -6.10 6.36
N SER A 170 20.89 -5.33 6.72
CA SER A 170 20.01 -4.69 5.73
C SER A 170 20.74 -3.55 5.03
N SER A 171 20.70 -3.53 3.70
CA SER A 171 21.24 -2.41 2.90
C SER A 171 20.46 -1.10 3.12
N GLY A 172 19.25 -1.17 3.68
CA GLY A 172 18.45 -0.03 4.05
C GLY A 172 18.81 0.60 5.39
N TYR A 173 19.60 -0.10 6.24
CA TYR A 173 20.07 0.46 7.50
C TYR A 173 21.24 1.42 7.27
N MET A 174 21.15 2.60 7.85
CA MET A 174 22.16 3.65 7.68
C MET A 174 22.78 4.03 9.02
N PRO A 175 24.00 3.56 9.34
CA PRO A 175 24.67 3.89 10.61
C PRO A 175 24.80 5.40 10.86
N ALA A 176 24.93 6.20 9.82
CA ALA A 176 25.00 7.66 9.93
C ALA A 176 23.74 8.30 10.54
N CYS A 177 22.61 7.59 10.51
CA CYS A 177 21.34 8.04 11.08
C CYS A 177 21.17 7.67 12.55
N GLU A 178 22.11 6.92 13.16
CA GLU A 178 22.03 6.59 14.59
C GLU A 178 22.04 7.85 15.46
N GLY A 179 21.10 7.92 16.41
CA GLY A 179 20.92 9.07 17.29
C GLY A 179 20.35 10.32 16.63
N VAL A 180 20.03 10.28 15.33
CA VAL A 180 19.41 11.42 14.62
C VAL A 180 17.89 11.34 14.80
N THR A 181 17.32 12.40 15.37
CA THR A 181 15.88 12.50 15.61
C THR A 181 15.22 13.38 14.56
N PRO A 182 14.36 12.85 13.69
CA PRO A 182 13.58 13.65 12.75
C PRO A 182 12.62 14.60 13.48
N VAL A 183 12.21 15.67 12.78
CA VAL A 183 11.17 16.57 13.30
C VAL A 183 9.92 15.77 13.65
N LYS A 184 9.40 15.98 14.87
CA LYS A 184 8.27 15.23 15.47
C LYS A 184 8.47 13.71 15.56
N ARG A 185 9.68 13.20 15.41
CA ARG A 185 10.00 11.76 15.39
C ARG A 185 9.24 10.99 14.30
N ILE A 186 8.95 11.62 13.16
CA ILE A 186 8.28 10.98 12.03
C ILE A 186 9.34 10.57 10.99
N TYR A 187 9.46 9.28 10.74
CA TYR A 187 10.40 8.70 9.77
C TYR A 187 9.74 8.43 8.42
N ALA A 188 8.54 7.85 8.43
CA ALA A 188 7.76 7.53 7.25
C ALA A 188 6.56 8.47 7.16
N HIS A 189 6.72 9.58 6.44
CA HIS A 189 5.67 10.57 6.21
C HIS A 189 4.71 10.15 5.10
N ILE A 190 5.21 9.44 4.10
CA ILE A 190 4.44 8.91 2.99
C ILE A 190 4.77 7.42 2.87
N SER A 191 3.78 6.57 3.04
CA SER A 191 3.91 5.12 2.92
C SER A 191 3.02 4.61 1.80
N GLY A 192 3.55 3.74 0.95
CA GLY A 192 2.82 3.02 -0.09
C GLY A 192 2.79 1.54 0.26
N ILE A 193 1.64 1.04 0.68
CA ILE A 193 1.47 -0.36 1.09
C ILE A 193 0.79 -1.13 -0.03
N ASP A 194 1.43 -2.18 -0.51
CA ASP A 194 0.91 -3.02 -1.58
C ASP A 194 0.09 -4.19 -1.03
N LEU A 195 -1.16 -4.28 -1.45
CA LEU A 195 -2.12 -5.27 -0.99
C LEU A 195 -2.74 -6.03 -2.15
N VAL A 196 -3.11 -7.28 -1.88
CA VAL A 196 -3.96 -8.06 -2.78
C VAL A 196 -5.17 -8.57 -2.03
N LYS A 197 -6.29 -8.71 -2.76
CA LYS A 197 -7.44 -9.42 -2.26
C LYS A 197 -7.41 -10.84 -2.79
N GLY A 198 -7.44 -11.82 -1.89
CA GLY A 198 -7.52 -13.23 -2.25
C GLY A 198 -8.93 -13.61 -2.73
N LYS A 199 -9.07 -14.75 -3.41
CA LYS A 199 -10.37 -15.33 -3.76
C LYS A 199 -11.17 -15.78 -2.54
N ASP A 200 -10.52 -15.98 -1.40
CA ASP A 200 -11.12 -16.19 -0.09
C ASP A 200 -11.84 -14.95 0.45
N GLY A 201 -11.61 -13.78 -0.17
CA GLY A 201 -12.19 -12.50 0.20
C GLY A 201 -11.34 -11.69 1.19
N GLU A 202 -10.24 -12.26 1.68
CA GLU A 202 -9.33 -11.59 2.62
C GLU A 202 -8.32 -10.68 1.91
N TRP A 203 -7.85 -9.67 2.63
CA TRP A 203 -6.80 -8.78 2.16
C TRP A 203 -5.46 -9.17 2.76
N TYR A 204 -4.46 -9.29 1.90
CA TYR A 204 -3.08 -9.61 2.27
C TYR A 204 -2.15 -8.48 1.88
N ILE A 205 -1.29 -8.08 2.81
CA ILE A 205 -0.19 -7.16 2.50
C ILE A 205 0.92 -7.95 1.82
N LEU A 206 1.47 -7.41 0.74
CA LEU A 206 2.56 -8.03 -0.04
C LEU A 206 3.92 -7.42 0.26
N GLU A 207 3.97 -6.10 0.45
CA GLU A 207 5.18 -5.35 0.76
C GLU A 207 4.88 -3.95 1.31
N ASP A 208 5.86 -3.39 2.00
CA ASP A 208 5.86 -2.01 2.47
C ASP A 208 6.82 -1.18 1.62
N ASN A 209 6.39 -0.02 1.15
CA ASN A 209 7.22 0.92 0.43
C ASN A 209 7.22 2.26 1.18
N LEU A 210 8.27 2.54 1.95
CA LEU A 210 8.36 3.72 2.80
C LEU A 210 9.45 4.70 2.36
N ARG A 211 10.42 4.25 1.56
CA ARG A 211 11.54 5.10 1.16
C ARG A 211 11.12 6.23 0.21
N VAL A 212 10.62 5.88 -0.99
CA VAL A 212 10.16 6.83 -2.00
C VAL A 212 8.95 6.29 -2.79
N PRO A 213 7.81 5.98 -2.13
CA PRO A 213 6.65 5.42 -2.81
C PRO A 213 6.14 6.37 -3.90
N SER A 214 5.71 5.79 -5.03
CA SER A 214 5.19 6.51 -6.19
C SER A 214 3.86 5.92 -6.64
N GLY A 215 3.10 6.72 -7.40
CA GLY A 215 1.94 6.24 -8.13
C GLY A 215 0.62 6.93 -7.79
N ALA A 216 0.56 7.84 -6.82
CA ALA A 216 -0.67 8.53 -6.44
C ALA A 216 -1.19 9.47 -7.53
N SER A 217 -0.31 10.07 -8.33
CA SER A 217 -0.68 11.00 -9.38
C SER A 217 -1.50 10.38 -10.51
N TYR A 218 -1.25 9.10 -10.83
CA TYR A 218 -1.91 8.43 -11.94
C TYR A 218 -3.43 8.29 -11.74
N PRO A 219 -3.96 7.71 -10.64
CA PRO A 219 -5.41 7.68 -10.42
C PRO A 219 -6.01 9.07 -10.18
N MET A 220 -5.26 10.04 -9.66
CA MET A 220 -5.74 11.42 -9.50
C MET A 220 -6.06 12.05 -10.86
N ILE A 221 -5.11 12.05 -11.80
CA ILE A 221 -5.31 12.65 -13.11
C ILE A 221 -6.29 11.84 -13.97
N ALA A 222 -6.24 10.51 -13.92
CA ALA A 222 -7.18 9.67 -14.65
C ALA A 222 -8.62 9.96 -14.21
N ARG A 223 -8.91 10.04 -12.90
CA ARG A 223 -10.24 10.39 -12.39
C ARG A 223 -10.66 11.80 -12.78
N GLU A 224 -9.74 12.77 -12.78
CA GLU A 224 -10.04 14.12 -13.24
C GLU A 224 -10.50 14.13 -14.70
N LEU A 225 -9.82 13.40 -15.58
CA LEU A 225 -10.17 13.27 -17.00
C LEU A 225 -11.51 12.53 -17.18
N CYS A 226 -11.70 11.39 -16.51
CA CYS A 226 -12.97 10.65 -16.54
C CYS A 226 -14.14 11.50 -16.05
N ARG A 227 -13.94 12.32 -15.02
CA ARG A 227 -14.97 13.23 -14.49
C ARG A 227 -15.40 14.29 -15.48
N ARG A 228 -14.47 14.76 -16.32
CA ARG A 228 -14.77 15.71 -17.41
C ARG A 228 -15.55 15.06 -18.55
N SER A 229 -15.20 13.81 -18.88
CA SER A 229 -15.87 13.06 -19.96
C SER A 229 -17.25 12.54 -19.54
N SER A 230 -17.43 12.15 -18.27
CA SER A 230 -18.66 11.50 -17.79
C SER A 230 -19.09 12.03 -16.42
N PRO A 231 -19.44 13.33 -16.29
CA PRO A 231 -19.71 13.97 -15.00
C PRO A 231 -20.92 13.36 -14.26
N LYS A 232 -21.88 12.77 -14.96
CA LYS A 232 -23.07 12.14 -14.40
C LYS A 232 -22.69 10.89 -13.58
N THR A 233 -21.79 10.06 -14.08
CA THR A 233 -21.30 8.85 -13.38
C THR A 233 -20.79 9.16 -11.98
N PHE A 234 -20.01 10.24 -11.86
CA PHE A 234 -19.41 10.62 -10.59
C PHE A 234 -20.41 11.25 -9.60
N ARG A 235 -21.49 11.87 -10.09
CA ARG A 235 -22.57 12.35 -9.23
C ARG A 235 -23.41 11.22 -8.66
N ASP A 236 -23.68 10.21 -9.48
CA ASP A 236 -24.63 9.16 -9.15
C ASP A 236 -24.05 8.06 -8.25
N ASN A 237 -22.71 7.97 -8.12
CA ASN A 237 -22.03 6.89 -7.38
C ASN A 237 -21.53 7.28 -5.98
N GLN A 238 -21.69 8.52 -5.53
CA GLN A 238 -21.32 8.96 -4.17
C GLN A 238 -19.90 8.48 -3.75
N LEU A 239 -18.91 8.90 -4.53
CA LEU A 239 -17.52 8.47 -4.35
C LEU A 239 -16.76 9.39 -3.40
N GLU A 240 -15.86 8.82 -2.61
CA GLU A 240 -14.85 9.56 -1.89
C GLU A 240 -13.97 10.36 -2.86
N ASP A 241 -13.56 11.56 -2.45
CA ASP A 241 -12.78 12.44 -3.32
C ASP A 241 -11.29 12.10 -3.29
N ASN A 242 -10.75 11.65 -4.44
CA ASN A 242 -9.34 11.33 -4.55
C ASN A 242 -8.41 12.55 -4.74
N ARG A 243 -8.96 13.74 -4.95
CA ARG A 243 -8.16 14.98 -5.13
C ARG A 243 -7.52 15.45 -3.82
N ASN A 244 -8.01 14.97 -2.68
CA ASN A 244 -7.50 15.32 -1.37
C ASN A 244 -6.08 14.79 -1.09
N TYR A 245 -5.52 13.91 -1.93
CA TYR A 245 -4.12 13.44 -1.76
C TYR A 245 -3.13 14.60 -1.69
N ALA A 246 -3.25 15.57 -2.59
CA ALA A 246 -2.35 16.73 -2.60
C ALA A 246 -2.48 17.58 -1.32
N GLN A 247 -3.69 17.68 -0.76
CA GLN A 247 -3.92 18.36 0.52
C GLN A 247 -3.31 17.58 1.70
N LEU A 248 -3.45 16.23 1.69
CA LEU A 248 -2.83 15.37 2.70
C LEU A 248 -1.30 15.46 2.63
N LEU A 249 -0.73 15.43 1.42
CA LEU A 249 0.72 15.60 1.20
C LEU A 249 1.19 16.98 1.67
N ARG A 250 0.47 18.05 1.31
CA ARG A 250 0.77 19.40 1.76
C ARG A 250 0.74 19.48 3.28
N ARG A 251 -0.28 18.91 3.92
CA ARG A 251 -0.39 18.87 5.37
C ARG A 251 0.76 18.10 6.02
N ALA A 252 1.17 16.96 5.46
CA ALA A 252 2.32 16.20 5.97
C ALA A 252 3.60 17.04 5.90
N MET A 253 3.83 17.74 4.78
CA MET A 253 4.99 18.65 4.63
C MET A 253 4.94 19.82 5.60
N ASP A 254 3.78 20.49 5.74
CA ASP A 254 3.63 21.65 6.62
C ASP A 254 3.77 21.28 8.10
N THR A 255 3.33 20.07 8.49
CA THR A 255 3.42 19.55 9.86
C THR A 255 4.86 19.48 10.36
N VAL A 256 5.81 19.19 9.47
CA VAL A 256 7.24 19.06 9.82
C VAL A 256 8.09 20.22 9.29
N ASN A 257 7.50 21.17 8.58
CA ASN A 257 8.23 22.35 8.09
C ASN A 257 8.78 23.15 9.26
N VAL A 258 10.10 23.27 9.32
CA VAL A 258 10.79 23.98 10.40
C VAL A 258 10.69 25.50 10.22
N GLU A 259 11.00 26.00 9.01
CA GLU A 259 10.95 27.42 8.68
C GLU A 259 11.14 27.65 7.18
N GLY A 260 10.30 28.44 6.57
CA GLY A 260 10.42 28.83 5.16
C GLY A 260 9.63 27.99 4.19
N HIS A 261 10.15 27.83 2.99
CA HIS A 261 9.44 27.16 1.91
C HIS A 261 9.51 25.64 2.03
N THR A 262 8.53 24.99 1.39
CA THR A 262 8.54 23.55 1.14
C THR A 262 8.89 23.31 -0.32
N VAL A 263 9.79 22.36 -0.57
CA VAL A 263 10.21 21.98 -1.92
C VAL A 263 10.01 20.48 -2.17
N ILE A 264 9.84 20.12 -3.45
CA ILE A 264 9.92 18.73 -3.91
C ILE A 264 11.24 18.56 -4.65
N LEU A 265 12.14 17.77 -4.08
CA LEU A 265 13.46 17.49 -4.64
C LEU A 265 13.39 16.35 -5.63
N THR A 266 13.64 16.63 -6.90
CA THR A 266 13.65 15.65 -7.98
C THR A 266 15.06 15.39 -8.52
N PRO A 267 15.40 14.16 -8.93
CA PRO A 267 16.66 13.89 -9.64
C PRO A 267 16.59 14.32 -11.13
N GLY A 268 15.47 14.90 -11.57
CA GLY A 268 15.29 15.42 -12.91
C GLY A 268 14.47 14.55 -13.85
N ARG A 269 14.37 15.00 -15.11
CA ARG A 269 13.47 14.46 -16.14
C ARG A 269 13.71 13.00 -16.54
N TYR A 270 14.86 12.45 -16.26
CA TYR A 270 15.21 11.07 -16.58
C TYR A 270 14.81 10.09 -15.47
N ASN A 271 14.17 10.57 -14.41
CA ASN A 271 13.60 9.70 -13.40
C ASN A 271 12.28 9.09 -13.89
N ALA A 272 12.06 7.82 -13.60
CA ALA A 272 10.86 7.07 -14.00
C ALA A 272 9.54 7.75 -13.55
N ALA A 273 9.55 8.41 -12.41
CA ALA A 273 8.38 9.07 -11.82
C ALA A 273 8.40 10.61 -11.96
N TYR A 274 9.18 11.18 -12.88
CA TYR A 274 9.30 12.64 -13.01
C TYR A 274 7.95 13.34 -13.25
N PHE A 275 7.06 12.72 -14.03
CA PHE A 275 5.70 13.21 -14.19
C PHE A 275 5.02 13.45 -12.83
N GLU A 276 5.09 12.45 -11.92
CA GLU A 276 4.51 12.55 -10.59
C GLU A 276 5.14 13.67 -9.77
N HIS A 277 6.46 13.86 -9.84
CA HIS A 277 7.15 14.92 -9.11
C HIS A 277 6.63 16.30 -9.50
N SER A 278 6.51 16.57 -10.80
CA SER A 278 6.01 17.85 -11.32
C SER A 278 4.51 18.04 -11.05
N TYR A 279 3.70 16.98 -11.21
CA TYR A 279 2.28 17.02 -10.93
C TYR A 279 1.98 17.31 -9.45
N LEU A 280 2.69 16.64 -8.54
CA LEU A 280 2.52 16.87 -7.10
C LEU A 280 3.03 18.26 -6.68
N ALA A 281 4.11 18.76 -7.28
CA ALA A 281 4.57 20.12 -7.03
C ALA A 281 3.51 21.16 -7.41
N GLU A 282 2.91 21.02 -8.60
CA GLU A 282 1.80 21.88 -9.03
C GLU A 282 0.60 21.80 -8.07
N LYS A 283 0.17 20.59 -7.70
CA LYS A 283 -1.02 20.40 -6.87
C LYS A 283 -0.85 20.80 -5.41
N THR A 284 0.37 20.72 -4.88
CA THR A 284 0.68 21.13 -3.49
C THR A 284 1.12 22.59 -3.38
N GLY A 285 1.50 23.22 -4.48
CA GLY A 285 2.10 24.54 -4.50
C GLY A 285 3.54 24.58 -3.95
N ALA A 286 4.20 23.42 -3.85
CA ALA A 286 5.61 23.33 -3.49
C ALA A 286 6.49 23.62 -4.73
N HIS A 287 7.70 24.19 -4.52
CA HIS A 287 8.64 24.36 -5.62
C HIS A 287 9.23 22.99 -6.03
N LEU A 288 9.21 22.68 -7.32
CA LEU A 288 9.95 21.54 -7.87
C LEU A 288 11.39 21.99 -8.10
N VAL A 289 12.35 21.33 -7.46
CA VAL A 289 13.76 21.70 -7.50
C VAL A 289 14.67 20.52 -7.76
N ASN A 290 15.81 20.77 -8.40
CA ASN A 290 16.92 19.83 -8.48
C ASN A 290 17.95 20.12 -7.37
N GLY A 291 18.86 19.20 -7.10
CA GLY A 291 19.91 19.38 -6.11
C GLY A 291 20.78 20.62 -6.35
N SER A 292 21.04 20.96 -7.61
CA SER A 292 21.84 22.16 -7.99
C SER A 292 21.17 23.51 -7.70
N GLU A 293 19.85 23.52 -7.43
CA GLU A 293 19.11 24.73 -7.05
C GLU A 293 19.01 24.90 -5.53
N LEU A 294 19.64 23.99 -4.77
CA LEU A 294 19.67 23.99 -3.32
C LEU A 294 21.10 24.19 -2.81
N THR A 295 21.25 24.92 -1.73
CA THR A 295 22.55 25.13 -1.05
C THR A 295 22.37 25.13 0.46
N VAL A 296 23.38 24.61 1.16
CA VAL A 296 23.43 24.67 2.63
C VAL A 296 24.44 25.73 3.06
N GLU A 297 24.00 26.67 3.89
CA GLU A 297 24.83 27.71 4.49
C GLU A 297 24.53 27.83 5.99
N ASN A 298 25.57 27.79 6.81
CA ASN A 298 25.42 27.81 8.27
C ASN A 298 24.39 26.79 8.78
N ASP A 299 24.48 25.55 8.26
CA ASP A 299 23.59 24.41 8.57
C ASP A 299 22.11 24.67 8.25
N ARG A 300 21.80 25.57 7.33
CA ARG A 300 20.43 25.86 6.88
C ARG A 300 20.32 25.70 5.39
N LEU A 301 19.23 25.12 4.93
CA LEU A 301 18.96 24.87 3.52
C LEU A 301 18.30 26.09 2.87
N PHE A 302 18.74 26.43 1.66
CA PHE A 302 18.20 27.52 0.84
C PHE A 302 17.93 27.04 -0.58
N TYR A 303 16.83 27.49 -1.13
CA TYR A 303 16.55 27.46 -2.56
C TYR A 303 17.16 28.70 -3.19
N VAL A 304 17.83 28.53 -4.32
CA VAL A 304 18.47 29.61 -5.08
C VAL A 304 17.72 29.75 -6.40
N ASP A 305 17.02 30.87 -6.56
CA ASP A 305 16.27 31.11 -7.80
C ASP A 305 17.23 31.50 -8.96
N TYR A 306 16.69 31.63 -10.17
CA TYR A 306 17.44 31.98 -11.37
C TYR A 306 18.10 33.39 -11.33
N LYS A 307 17.72 34.23 -10.35
CA LYS A 307 18.32 35.55 -10.11
C LYS A 307 19.38 35.49 -9.00
N GLY A 308 19.62 34.33 -8.42
CA GLY A 308 20.53 34.15 -7.30
C GLY A 308 19.96 34.58 -5.94
N LYS A 309 18.64 34.85 -5.86
CA LYS A 309 17.98 35.12 -4.59
C LYS A 309 17.85 33.81 -3.80
N LYS A 310 18.27 33.87 -2.53
CA LYS A 310 18.17 32.74 -1.62
C LYS A 310 16.90 32.83 -0.79
N GLU A 311 16.16 31.74 -0.74
CA GLU A 311 14.94 31.58 0.07
C GLU A 311 15.08 30.37 0.99
N ARG A 312 14.76 30.56 2.28
CA ARG A 312 14.88 29.53 3.30
C ARG A 312 13.97 28.35 2.98
N VAL A 313 14.49 27.12 3.09
CA VAL A 313 13.75 25.88 2.93
C VAL A 313 13.69 25.14 4.26
N GLY A 314 12.48 24.87 4.76
CA GLY A 314 12.24 24.19 6.03
C GLY A 314 11.79 22.75 5.89
N ALA A 315 11.26 22.36 4.73
CA ALA A 315 10.85 20.98 4.46
C ALA A 315 11.15 20.58 3.00
N VAL A 316 11.65 19.36 2.83
CA VAL A 316 11.97 18.77 1.52
C VAL A 316 11.24 17.45 1.36
N TYR A 317 10.28 17.37 0.44
CA TYR A 317 9.79 16.08 -0.03
C TYR A 317 10.77 15.54 -1.07
N ARG A 318 11.63 14.63 -0.63
CA ARG A 318 12.69 14.08 -1.49
C ARG A 318 12.20 12.94 -2.37
N ARG A 319 12.61 12.99 -3.63
CA ARG A 319 12.40 11.91 -4.60
C ARG A 319 13.74 11.33 -5.06
N ILE A 320 14.73 11.41 -4.19
CA ILE A 320 16.08 10.87 -4.34
C ILE A 320 16.28 9.83 -3.24
N SER A 321 16.89 8.70 -3.57
CA SER A 321 17.26 7.66 -2.61
C SER A 321 18.33 8.15 -1.63
N ASP A 322 18.40 7.50 -0.48
CA ASP A 322 19.26 7.92 0.64
C ASP A 322 20.72 8.07 0.23
N GLU A 323 21.25 7.09 -0.50
CA GLU A 323 22.65 7.05 -0.94
C GLU A 323 23.06 8.23 -1.83
N TYR A 324 22.12 8.84 -2.55
CA TYR A 324 22.39 9.98 -3.44
C TYR A 324 22.05 11.33 -2.82
N LEU A 325 21.54 11.37 -1.59
CA LEU A 325 21.00 12.59 -0.99
C LEU A 325 22.10 13.62 -0.63
N ASP A 326 23.20 13.15 -0.08
CA ASP A 326 24.32 14.02 0.36
C ASP A 326 25.67 13.38 0.01
N PRO A 327 26.42 13.95 -0.95
CA PRO A 327 27.73 13.40 -1.33
C PRO A 327 28.80 13.48 -0.22
N MET A 328 28.60 14.31 0.81
CA MET A 328 29.55 14.44 1.92
C MET A 328 29.38 13.35 2.98
N HIS A 329 28.20 12.72 3.04
CA HIS A 329 27.86 11.75 4.08
C HIS A 329 27.59 10.35 3.53
N PHE A 330 27.21 10.22 2.26
CA PHE A 330 26.77 8.96 1.67
C PHE A 330 27.62 8.59 0.45
N ASN A 331 27.09 8.74 -0.76
CA ASN A 331 27.83 8.42 -1.97
C ASN A 331 28.56 9.65 -2.53
N PRO A 332 29.90 9.73 -2.44
CA PRO A 332 30.66 10.91 -2.91
C PRO A 332 30.55 11.13 -4.42
N GLU A 333 30.17 10.13 -5.19
CA GLU A 333 29.93 10.23 -6.64
C GLU A 333 28.55 10.81 -6.99
N SER A 334 27.72 11.14 -5.98
CA SER A 334 26.39 11.70 -6.23
C SER A 334 26.46 13.10 -6.81
N VAL A 335 25.97 13.27 -8.04
CA VAL A 335 25.85 14.55 -8.74
C VAL A 335 24.45 15.17 -8.63
N ILE A 336 23.51 14.47 -7.98
CA ILE A 336 22.10 14.89 -7.83
C ILE A 336 21.75 15.28 -6.39
N GLY A 337 22.64 15.00 -5.44
CA GLY A 337 22.50 15.31 -4.03
C GLY A 337 22.87 16.76 -3.71
N ILE A 338 22.70 17.12 -2.45
CA ILE A 338 23.00 18.45 -1.92
C ILE A 338 24.08 18.31 -0.84
N PRO A 339 25.29 18.86 -1.05
CA PRO A 339 26.35 18.80 -0.02
C PRO A 339 25.89 19.40 1.30
N HIS A 340 26.14 18.68 2.41
CA HIS A 340 25.81 19.09 3.78
C HIS A 340 24.31 19.16 4.13
N ILE A 341 23.41 18.68 3.29
CA ILE A 341 21.98 18.63 3.63
C ILE A 341 21.72 17.75 4.86
N PHE A 342 22.52 16.69 5.01
CA PHE A 342 22.39 15.79 6.17
C PHE A 342 22.89 16.45 7.46
N ASP A 343 23.87 17.37 7.39
CA ASP A 343 24.27 18.18 8.55
C ASP A 343 23.15 19.12 9.00
N ALA A 344 22.50 19.80 8.04
CA ALA A 344 21.34 20.64 8.32
C ALA A 344 20.19 19.84 8.93
N TYR A 345 19.94 18.62 8.41
CA TYR A 345 18.91 17.70 8.92
C TYR A 345 19.20 17.23 10.35
N ARG A 346 20.42 16.75 10.64
CA ARG A 346 20.82 16.32 11.99
C ARG A 346 20.68 17.41 13.05
N LYS A 347 20.84 18.68 12.65
CA LYS A 347 20.66 19.83 13.53
C LYS A 347 19.20 20.28 13.66
N GLY A 348 18.26 19.60 13.02
CA GLY A 348 16.84 19.95 13.04
C GLY A 348 16.50 21.23 12.28
N ASN A 349 17.38 21.68 11.38
CA ASN A 349 17.21 22.91 10.61
C ASN A 349 16.45 22.71 9.30
N VAL A 350 16.17 21.49 8.89
CA VAL A 350 15.34 21.12 7.76
C VAL A 350 14.71 19.76 8.01
N ALA A 351 13.47 19.58 7.59
CA ALA A 351 12.81 18.27 7.58
C ALA A 351 12.98 17.59 6.21
N LEU A 352 13.28 16.31 6.22
CA LEU A 352 13.37 15.46 5.03
C LEU A 352 12.25 14.43 5.06
N LEU A 353 11.40 14.41 4.05
CA LEU A 353 10.28 13.48 3.91
C LEU A 353 10.58 12.52 2.74
N ASN A 354 10.64 11.21 2.91
CA ASN A 354 10.72 10.49 4.16
C ASN A 354 12.12 10.63 4.76
N ALA A 355 12.23 10.39 6.05
CA ALA A 355 13.50 10.54 6.77
C ALA A 355 14.60 9.63 6.18
N PRO A 356 15.85 10.09 6.09
CA PRO A 356 16.99 9.22 5.74
C PRO A 356 17.08 8.01 6.68
N GLY A 357 17.44 6.87 6.13
CA GLY A 357 17.53 5.62 6.88
C GLY A 357 16.20 4.86 7.01
N ASN A 358 15.07 5.41 6.58
CA ASN A 358 13.80 4.66 6.63
C ASN A 358 13.74 3.51 5.61
N GLY A 359 14.70 3.43 4.69
CA GLY A 359 14.78 2.37 3.67
C GLY A 359 14.87 0.96 4.23
N ILE A 360 15.29 0.80 5.49
CA ILE A 360 15.24 -0.51 6.16
C ILE A 360 13.82 -1.07 6.26
N ALA A 361 12.81 -0.22 6.34
CA ALA A 361 11.41 -0.66 6.37
C ALA A 361 10.90 -1.19 5.01
N ASP A 362 11.63 -0.93 3.90
CA ASP A 362 11.36 -1.53 2.58
C ASP A 362 11.97 -2.93 2.43
N ASP A 363 12.87 -3.34 3.35
CA ASP A 363 13.49 -4.67 3.34
C ASP A 363 12.43 -5.76 3.57
N LYS A 364 12.33 -6.70 2.62
CA LYS A 364 11.30 -7.75 2.69
C LYS A 364 11.51 -8.73 3.86
N GLY A 365 12.73 -8.84 4.40
CA GLY A 365 12.97 -9.56 5.64
C GLY A 365 12.37 -8.83 6.85
N ILE A 366 12.43 -7.49 6.85
CA ILE A 366 11.81 -6.67 7.89
C ILE A 366 10.28 -6.72 7.81
N TYR A 367 9.72 -6.74 6.60
CA TYR A 367 8.29 -6.93 6.38
C TYR A 367 7.72 -8.15 7.14
N TYR A 368 8.45 -9.26 7.19
CA TYR A 368 8.04 -10.47 7.94
C TYR A 368 7.75 -10.16 9.42
N PHE A 369 8.51 -9.25 10.03
CA PHE A 369 8.39 -8.95 11.44
C PHE A 369 7.33 -7.90 11.78
N VAL A 370 6.70 -7.24 10.80
CA VAL A 370 5.74 -6.16 11.08
C VAL A 370 4.56 -6.62 11.96
N PRO A 371 3.99 -7.82 11.82
CA PRO A 371 2.99 -8.32 12.76
C PRO A 371 3.52 -8.45 14.21
N LYS A 372 4.80 -8.79 14.38
CA LYS A 372 5.46 -8.83 15.70
C LYS A 372 5.69 -7.42 16.24
N MET A 373 6.07 -6.46 15.38
CA MET A 373 6.21 -5.05 15.75
C MET A 373 4.89 -4.46 16.26
N ILE A 374 3.77 -4.76 15.61
CA ILE A 374 2.44 -4.31 16.02
C ILE A 374 2.14 -4.81 17.44
N ARG A 375 2.37 -6.09 17.73
CA ARG A 375 2.17 -6.65 19.07
C ARG A 375 3.13 -6.04 20.09
N TYR A 376 4.39 -5.88 19.71
CA TYR A 376 5.44 -5.39 20.59
C TYR A 376 5.27 -3.90 20.97
N TYR A 377 5.07 -3.03 19.97
CA TYR A 377 5.02 -1.59 20.19
C TYR A 377 3.62 -1.07 20.56
N LEU A 378 2.58 -1.67 19.97
CA LEU A 378 1.20 -1.19 20.17
C LEU A 378 0.41 -2.05 21.16
N GLY A 379 0.87 -3.26 21.48
CA GLY A 379 0.12 -4.20 22.33
C GLY A 379 -1.17 -4.69 21.68
N GLU A 380 -1.26 -4.65 20.34
CA GLU A 380 -2.46 -4.95 19.58
C GLU A 380 -2.25 -6.17 18.68
N GLU A 381 -3.35 -6.85 18.30
CA GLU A 381 -3.29 -7.84 17.24
C GLU A 381 -3.34 -7.16 15.87
N PRO A 382 -2.55 -7.65 14.88
CA PRO A 382 -2.60 -7.13 13.53
C PRO A 382 -4.01 -7.20 12.93
N VAL A 383 -4.49 -6.08 12.41
CA VAL A 383 -5.79 -6.01 11.72
C VAL A 383 -5.70 -6.61 10.33
N LEU A 384 -4.60 -6.33 9.61
CA LEU A 384 -4.31 -6.87 8.28
C LEU A 384 -3.20 -7.91 8.37
N SER A 385 -3.38 -9.01 7.66
CA SER A 385 -2.38 -10.09 7.58
C SER A 385 -1.35 -9.83 6.50
N ASN A 386 -0.11 -10.23 6.75
CA ASN A 386 0.85 -10.42 5.67
C ASN A 386 0.45 -11.61 4.79
N ALA A 387 0.85 -11.62 3.52
CA ALA A 387 0.90 -12.87 2.78
C ALA A 387 1.76 -13.88 3.55
N PRO A 388 1.36 -15.18 3.64
CA PRO A 388 2.14 -16.18 4.33
C PRO A 388 3.59 -16.17 3.83
N THR A 389 4.52 -15.90 4.73
CA THR A 389 5.92 -15.63 4.41
C THR A 389 6.82 -16.43 5.32
N TYR A 390 7.86 -17.00 4.74
CA TYR A 390 8.87 -17.84 5.38
C TYR A 390 10.23 -17.20 5.21
N LEU A 391 11.05 -17.26 6.27
CA LEU A 391 12.43 -16.79 6.25
C LEU A 391 13.38 -17.98 6.22
N PRO A 392 14.05 -18.26 5.09
CA PRO A 392 15.06 -19.34 5.01
C PRO A 392 16.19 -19.22 6.03
N PHE A 393 16.30 -18.09 6.69
CA PHE A 393 17.18 -17.85 7.83
C PHE A 393 16.91 -18.79 9.01
N TYR A 394 15.65 -19.19 9.22
CA TYR A 394 15.26 -20.16 10.26
C TYR A 394 15.22 -21.57 9.67
N GLU A 395 15.74 -22.55 10.42
CA GLU A 395 15.83 -23.94 9.95
C GLU A 395 14.46 -24.54 9.60
N GLU A 396 13.43 -24.26 10.40
CA GLU A 396 12.06 -24.73 10.16
C GLU A 396 11.48 -24.15 8.86
N ASP A 397 11.65 -22.85 8.66
CA ASP A 397 11.19 -22.17 7.44
C ASP A 397 11.99 -22.65 6.22
N MET A 398 13.32 -22.86 6.34
CA MET A 398 14.15 -23.41 5.28
C MET A 398 13.65 -24.81 4.88
N ALA A 399 13.37 -25.67 5.85
CA ALA A 399 12.84 -27.02 5.57
C ALA A 399 11.50 -26.95 4.82
N TYR A 400 10.60 -26.05 5.25
CA TYR A 400 9.33 -25.81 4.57
C TYR A 400 9.54 -25.33 3.13
N VAL A 401 10.39 -24.33 2.93
CA VAL A 401 10.69 -23.75 1.61
C VAL A 401 11.26 -24.80 0.66
N LEU A 402 12.18 -25.64 1.13
CA LEU A 402 12.73 -26.71 0.30
C LEU A 402 11.68 -27.76 -0.10
N ALA A 403 10.77 -28.09 0.82
CA ALA A 403 9.71 -29.07 0.55
C ALA A 403 8.61 -28.53 -0.41
N HIS A 404 8.33 -27.21 -0.37
CA HIS A 404 7.26 -26.58 -1.11
C HIS A 404 7.74 -25.59 -2.19
N PHE A 405 9.00 -25.69 -2.60
CA PHE A 405 9.67 -24.72 -3.47
C PHE A 405 8.88 -24.34 -4.73
N ASP A 406 8.24 -25.31 -5.38
CA ASP A 406 7.51 -25.09 -6.63
C ASP A 406 6.19 -24.29 -6.43
N SER A 407 5.66 -24.23 -5.21
CA SER A 407 4.44 -23.48 -4.88
C SER A 407 4.70 -22.08 -4.30
N LEU A 408 5.98 -21.70 -4.16
CA LEU A 408 6.38 -20.47 -3.52
C LEU A 408 6.92 -19.43 -4.51
N VAL A 409 6.82 -18.18 -4.11
CA VAL A 409 7.50 -17.03 -4.73
C VAL A 409 8.70 -16.68 -3.87
N LEU A 410 9.90 -16.71 -4.47
CA LEU A 410 11.16 -16.34 -3.84
C LEU A 410 11.44 -14.87 -4.18
N LYS A 411 11.81 -14.07 -3.17
CA LYS A 411 12.08 -12.64 -3.36
C LYS A 411 13.41 -12.27 -2.70
N ASP A 412 14.26 -11.57 -3.42
CA ASP A 412 15.44 -10.92 -2.84
C ASP A 412 14.99 -9.76 -1.95
N VAL A 413 15.53 -9.68 -0.74
CA VAL A 413 15.08 -8.70 0.28
C VAL A 413 15.40 -7.27 -0.07
N ALA A 414 16.46 -7.03 -0.86
CA ALA A 414 16.95 -5.69 -1.21
C ALA A 414 16.34 -5.16 -2.52
N GLU A 415 15.81 -6.04 -3.38
CA GLU A 415 15.31 -5.66 -4.70
C GLU A 415 13.89 -5.08 -4.62
N ALA A 416 13.57 -4.16 -5.56
CA ALA A 416 12.28 -3.49 -5.64
C ALA A 416 11.71 -3.54 -7.06
N GLY A 417 10.44 -3.14 -7.25
CA GLY A 417 9.83 -3.00 -8.58
C GLY A 417 9.58 -4.32 -9.31
N GLY A 418 9.53 -5.45 -8.59
CA GLY A 418 9.35 -6.79 -9.19
C GLY A 418 10.64 -7.42 -9.72
N TYR A 419 11.79 -6.75 -9.57
CA TYR A 419 13.08 -7.36 -9.80
C TYR A 419 13.40 -8.31 -8.63
N GLY A 420 14.16 -9.37 -8.91
CA GLY A 420 14.49 -10.38 -7.88
C GLY A 420 13.31 -11.24 -7.40
N VAL A 421 12.15 -11.18 -8.08
CA VAL A 421 10.98 -12.03 -7.81
C VAL A 421 11.00 -13.23 -8.74
N VAL A 422 11.04 -14.42 -8.19
CA VAL A 422 11.10 -15.67 -8.97
C VAL A 422 10.08 -16.66 -8.44
N PHE A 423 9.27 -17.22 -9.35
CA PHE A 423 8.33 -18.28 -9.01
C PHE A 423 9.05 -19.63 -9.09
N GLY A 424 9.00 -20.43 -8.03
CA GLY A 424 9.64 -21.74 -7.98
C GLY A 424 9.18 -22.66 -9.12
N SER A 425 7.88 -22.61 -9.46
CA SER A 425 7.29 -23.36 -10.59
C SER A 425 7.83 -22.99 -11.96
N SER A 426 8.42 -21.81 -12.12
CA SER A 426 8.95 -21.33 -13.41
C SER A 426 10.39 -21.78 -13.70
N MET A 427 11.07 -22.37 -12.71
CA MET A 427 12.45 -22.77 -12.82
C MET A 427 12.63 -24.15 -13.45
N THR A 428 13.64 -24.30 -14.30
CA THR A 428 14.12 -25.61 -14.71
C THR A 428 14.79 -26.34 -13.54
N LYS A 429 14.96 -27.66 -13.64
CA LYS A 429 15.63 -28.45 -12.58
C LYS A 429 17.02 -27.95 -12.23
N ALA A 430 17.80 -27.52 -13.23
CA ALA A 430 19.14 -26.97 -13.02
C ALA A 430 19.08 -25.62 -12.28
N GLN A 431 18.24 -24.68 -12.74
CA GLN A 431 18.04 -23.39 -12.08
C GLN A 431 17.57 -23.55 -10.63
N LYS A 432 16.65 -24.51 -10.37
CA LYS A 432 16.18 -24.82 -9.02
C LYS A 432 17.32 -25.30 -8.14
N ALA A 433 18.17 -26.22 -8.62
CA ALA A 433 19.31 -26.71 -7.85
C ALA A 433 20.29 -25.57 -7.52
N ASP A 434 20.62 -24.73 -8.49
CA ASP A 434 21.51 -23.58 -8.30
C ASP A 434 20.92 -22.56 -7.31
N PHE A 435 19.62 -22.30 -7.41
CA PHE A 435 18.94 -21.38 -6.49
C PHE A 435 18.84 -21.92 -5.07
N ILE A 436 18.57 -23.22 -4.89
CA ILE A 436 18.58 -23.86 -3.58
C ILE A 436 19.97 -23.76 -2.94
N ALA A 437 21.04 -24.01 -3.71
CA ALA A 437 22.42 -23.86 -3.21
C ALA A 437 22.69 -22.39 -2.80
N LEU A 438 22.20 -21.42 -3.56
CA LEU A 438 22.30 -20.00 -3.22
C LEU A 438 21.51 -19.67 -1.95
N LEU A 439 20.27 -20.16 -1.83
CA LEU A 439 19.41 -19.97 -0.68
C LEU A 439 20.05 -20.49 0.62
N GLN A 440 20.66 -21.68 0.55
CA GLN A 440 21.37 -22.28 1.70
C GLN A 440 22.65 -21.52 2.08
N ARG A 441 23.34 -20.93 1.10
CA ARG A 441 24.55 -20.13 1.34
C ARG A 441 24.23 -18.72 1.87
N GLU A 442 23.16 -18.11 1.42
CA GLU A 442 22.77 -16.71 1.71
C GLU A 442 21.32 -16.63 2.24
N PRO A 443 20.98 -17.34 3.34
CA PRO A 443 19.57 -17.50 3.75
C PRO A 443 18.90 -16.19 4.18
N ARG A 444 19.66 -15.19 4.68
CA ARG A 444 19.15 -13.86 5.04
C ARG A 444 18.71 -13.05 3.81
N ARG A 445 19.27 -13.36 2.65
CA ARG A 445 19.06 -12.59 1.41
C ARG A 445 17.68 -12.79 0.80
N PHE A 446 16.97 -13.84 1.17
CA PHE A 446 15.71 -14.19 0.52
C PHE A 446 14.59 -14.37 1.51
N ILE A 447 13.37 -14.06 1.06
CA ILE A 447 12.12 -14.52 1.65
C ILE A 447 11.42 -15.45 0.66
N ALA A 448 10.56 -16.33 1.19
CA ALA A 448 9.66 -17.14 0.39
C ALA A 448 8.21 -16.81 0.81
N GLN A 449 7.35 -16.57 -0.15
CA GLN A 449 5.93 -16.29 0.11
C GLN A 449 5.05 -17.31 -0.62
N GLU A 450 3.92 -17.65 -0.01
CA GLU A 450 2.88 -18.38 -0.73
C GLU A 450 2.31 -17.54 -1.86
N VAL A 451 2.01 -18.21 -2.98
CA VAL A 451 1.31 -17.58 -4.09
C VAL A 451 -0.15 -17.39 -3.68
N ILE A 452 -0.54 -16.15 -3.40
CA ILE A 452 -1.95 -15.84 -3.13
C ILE A 452 -2.74 -15.99 -4.43
N ASP A 453 -3.85 -16.71 -4.40
CA ASP A 453 -4.79 -16.73 -5.52
C ASP A 453 -5.62 -15.44 -5.52
N PHE A 454 -5.15 -14.45 -6.30
CA PHE A 454 -5.74 -13.13 -6.37
C PHE A 454 -7.18 -13.18 -6.86
N GLN A 455 -8.01 -12.34 -6.30
CA GLN A 455 -9.29 -11.99 -6.90
C GLN A 455 -9.03 -11.26 -8.22
N ASP A 456 -9.56 -11.81 -9.30
CA ASP A 456 -9.45 -11.20 -10.62
C ASP A 456 -10.33 -9.94 -10.70
N LEU A 457 -9.86 -8.94 -11.45
CA LEU A 457 -10.62 -7.74 -11.79
C LEU A 457 -10.86 -7.69 -13.30
N GLU A 458 -12.05 -7.21 -13.65
CA GLU A 458 -12.40 -6.95 -15.05
C GLU A 458 -11.60 -5.79 -15.61
N ILE A 459 -11.05 -5.96 -16.80
CA ILE A 459 -10.40 -4.91 -17.60
C ILE A 459 -10.94 -4.92 -19.03
N GLN A 460 -10.82 -3.80 -19.73
CA GLN A 460 -11.07 -3.70 -21.15
C GLN A 460 -9.79 -4.04 -21.93
N ASP A 461 -9.82 -5.07 -22.74
CA ASP A 461 -8.71 -5.48 -23.61
C ASP A 461 -9.21 -5.80 -25.00
N ALA A 462 -8.68 -5.07 -26.02
CA ALA A 462 -9.04 -5.24 -27.44
C ALA A 462 -10.55 -5.27 -27.74
N GLY A 463 -11.33 -4.41 -27.07
CA GLY A 463 -12.79 -4.33 -27.26
C GLY A 463 -13.61 -5.38 -26.50
N SER A 464 -12.97 -6.23 -25.71
CA SER A 464 -13.60 -7.24 -24.85
C SER A 464 -13.32 -6.96 -23.39
N VAL A 465 -14.21 -7.43 -22.51
CA VAL A 465 -13.96 -7.41 -21.06
C VAL A 465 -13.39 -8.75 -20.65
N VAL A 466 -12.23 -8.72 -20.03
CA VAL A 466 -11.50 -9.90 -19.56
C VAL A 466 -11.10 -9.74 -18.09
N GLU A 467 -10.85 -10.84 -17.40
CA GLU A 467 -10.39 -10.82 -16.01
C GLU A 467 -8.86 -10.87 -15.94
N ARG A 468 -8.27 -10.10 -15.04
CA ARG A 468 -6.82 -10.02 -14.82
C ARG A 468 -6.48 -9.91 -13.34
N LYS A 469 -5.32 -10.43 -12.97
CA LYS A 469 -4.74 -10.27 -11.64
C LYS A 469 -4.46 -8.79 -11.37
N ALA A 470 -4.82 -8.33 -10.19
CA ALA A 470 -4.62 -6.93 -9.80
C ALA A 470 -4.29 -6.80 -8.32
N ASP A 471 -3.45 -5.81 -8.01
CA ASP A 471 -3.15 -5.37 -6.65
C ASP A 471 -3.72 -3.98 -6.36
N LEU A 472 -3.46 -3.50 -5.15
CA LEU A 472 -3.77 -2.15 -4.70
C LEU A 472 -2.57 -1.59 -3.96
N ARG A 473 -2.01 -0.49 -4.41
CA ARG A 473 -1.14 0.34 -3.59
C ARG A 473 -1.98 1.36 -2.84
N ALA A 474 -2.12 1.16 -1.54
CA ALA A 474 -2.73 2.14 -0.65
C ALA A 474 -1.67 3.13 -0.16
N PHE A 475 -2.07 4.39 0.05
CA PHE A 475 -1.17 5.42 0.56
C PHE A 475 -1.61 5.89 1.94
N VAL A 476 -0.64 5.94 2.85
CA VAL A 476 -0.81 6.53 4.19
C VAL A 476 0.13 7.72 4.30
N LEU A 477 -0.42 8.87 4.71
CA LEU A 477 0.34 10.09 4.90
C LEU A 477 0.33 10.45 6.39
N MET A 478 1.52 10.61 6.96
CA MET A 478 1.71 10.93 8.36
C MET A 478 1.83 12.45 8.53
N ALA A 479 0.91 13.03 9.26
CA ALA A 479 1.00 14.35 9.84
C ALA A 479 1.09 14.22 11.36
N ASP A 480 0.22 14.88 12.14
CA ASP A 480 0.12 14.59 13.58
C ASP A 480 -0.44 13.18 13.83
N GLU A 481 -1.27 12.68 12.92
CA GLU A 481 -1.87 11.36 12.91
C GLU A 481 -1.81 10.76 11.50
N PRO A 482 -1.75 9.42 11.35
CA PRO A 482 -1.77 8.76 10.05
C PRO A 482 -3.12 8.94 9.36
N GLN A 483 -3.09 9.33 8.10
CA GLN A 483 -4.26 9.51 7.24
C GLN A 483 -4.16 8.61 6.03
N VAL A 484 -5.11 7.72 5.84
CA VAL A 484 -5.18 6.88 4.65
C VAL A 484 -5.91 7.64 3.54
N TRP A 485 -5.28 7.73 2.38
CA TRP A 485 -5.92 8.30 1.21
C TRP A 485 -7.08 7.41 0.75
N LYS A 486 -8.29 7.96 0.71
CA LYS A 486 -9.51 7.23 0.35
C LYS A 486 -9.60 6.98 -1.15
N SER A 487 -8.59 6.38 -1.69
CA SER A 487 -8.38 5.88 -3.04
C SER A 487 -7.15 4.97 -3.02
N GLY A 488 -6.53 4.76 -4.18
CA GLY A 488 -5.28 4.01 -4.31
C GLY A 488 -4.92 3.78 -5.77
N LEU A 489 -3.72 3.31 -6.00
CA LEU A 489 -3.31 2.88 -7.33
C LEU A 489 -3.62 1.38 -7.47
N THR A 490 -4.69 1.02 -8.16
CA THR A 490 -4.92 -0.35 -8.60
C THR A 490 -4.10 -0.62 -9.84
N ARG A 491 -3.18 -1.61 -9.78
CA ARG A 491 -2.39 -2.07 -10.93
C ARG A 491 -2.92 -3.42 -11.39
N PHE A 492 -2.84 -3.70 -12.67
CA PHE A 492 -3.24 -4.99 -13.21
C PHE A 492 -2.22 -5.55 -14.19
N SER A 493 -2.12 -6.88 -14.25
CA SER A 493 -1.29 -7.55 -15.24
C SER A 493 -1.97 -7.52 -16.59
N ARG A 494 -1.23 -7.26 -17.67
CA ARG A 494 -1.73 -7.44 -19.04
C ARG A 494 -1.56 -8.86 -19.54
N ASN A 495 -0.68 -9.63 -18.91
CA ASN A 495 -0.51 -11.04 -19.21
C ASN A 495 -1.46 -11.87 -18.31
N PRO A 496 -2.39 -12.68 -18.90
CA PRO A 496 -3.32 -13.50 -18.13
C PRO A 496 -2.64 -14.48 -17.18
N ASP A 497 -1.45 -14.96 -17.53
CA ASP A 497 -0.73 -15.99 -16.77
C ASP A 497 0.26 -15.40 -15.74
N SER A 498 0.35 -14.06 -15.65
CA SER A 498 1.31 -13.41 -14.75
C SER A 498 0.66 -12.86 -13.49
N PHE A 499 1.24 -13.20 -12.36
CA PHE A 499 0.95 -12.57 -11.07
C PHE A 499 1.69 -11.25 -10.84
N ILE A 500 2.62 -10.88 -11.75
CA ILE A 500 3.37 -9.64 -11.65
C ILE A 500 2.55 -8.52 -12.28
N VAL A 501 2.13 -7.56 -11.46
CA VAL A 501 1.25 -6.44 -11.87
C VAL A 501 2.01 -5.11 -11.99
N ASN A 502 3.32 -5.10 -11.71
CA ASN A 502 4.11 -3.87 -11.66
C ASN A 502 4.18 -3.15 -13.02
N SER A 503 4.11 -1.83 -12.98
CA SER A 503 4.25 -0.97 -14.17
C SER A 503 5.57 -1.17 -14.90
N SER A 504 6.66 -1.47 -14.18
CA SER A 504 7.98 -1.81 -14.75
C SER A 504 7.96 -3.05 -15.65
N GLN A 505 7.00 -3.95 -15.46
CA GLN A 505 6.79 -5.18 -16.22
C GLN A 505 5.69 -5.04 -17.31
N GLY A 506 5.24 -3.81 -17.58
CA GLY A 506 4.26 -3.54 -18.63
C GLY A 506 2.80 -3.68 -18.21
N GLY A 507 2.51 -3.72 -16.92
CA GLY A 507 1.14 -3.67 -16.37
C GLY A 507 0.40 -2.38 -16.73
N GLY A 508 -0.89 -2.34 -16.46
CA GLY A 508 -1.73 -1.15 -16.54
C GLY A 508 -2.25 -0.71 -15.19
N PHE A 509 -3.01 0.37 -15.17
CA PHE A 509 -3.66 0.84 -13.94
C PHE A 509 -5.12 1.20 -14.18
N LYS A 510 -5.87 1.24 -13.08
CA LYS A 510 -7.27 1.67 -13.02
C LYS A 510 -7.51 2.53 -11.81
N ASP A 511 -8.59 3.28 -11.86
CA ASP A 511 -9.03 4.07 -10.73
C ASP A 511 -9.58 3.19 -9.61
N THR A 512 -9.37 3.59 -8.37
CA THR A 512 -9.91 2.93 -7.17
C THR A 512 -11.02 3.79 -6.59
N TRP A 513 -12.26 3.33 -6.71
CA TRP A 513 -13.44 4.00 -6.19
C TRP A 513 -13.77 3.48 -4.80
N VAL A 514 -13.70 4.33 -3.82
CA VAL A 514 -14.19 4.06 -2.46
C VAL A 514 -15.55 4.70 -2.34
N LEU A 515 -16.55 3.91 -1.96
CA LEU A 515 -17.92 4.40 -1.77
C LEU A 515 -18.04 5.09 -0.40
N SER A 516 -18.77 6.20 -0.35
CA SER A 516 -18.98 6.97 0.89
C SER A 516 -20.10 6.45 1.78
N HIS A 517 -20.91 5.50 1.26
CA HIS A 517 -22.06 4.90 1.98
C HIS A 517 -22.19 3.41 1.70
#